data_d6e95f79f9881ec4f703d06b6a51e3c9
#
_entry.id   d6e95f79f9881ec4f703d06b6a51e3c9
#
_cell.length_a   1.000
_cell.length_b   1.000
_cell.length_c   1.000
_cell.angle_alpha   90.00
_cell.angle_beta   90.00
_cell.angle_gamma   90.00
#
_symmetry.space_group_name_H-M   'P 1'
#
loop_
_entity.id
_entity.type
_entity.pdbx_description
1 polymer ?
#
loop_
_entity_poly.entity_id
_entity_poly.type
_entity_poly.pdbx_seq_one_letter_code
_entity_poly.pdbx_strand_id
1 'polypeptide(L)'
;MQVLERSQALAIAPLWRLGFRPFFLGGALFALLAMAAWVSALNGWLVLQPLGGWLAWHRHEMPFGFGLAIIAGFLLTAVQTWTGQPSLSGRPLMALFGLWLAGRLAWLLPMPLTALAALELAFALALLLAFGRLILRARQWHNAPVVLVLALL
;
A
#
# COMPACT_ATOMS: atom_id res chain seq x y z
N MET A 1 10.09 -13.59 -9.89
CA MET A 1 11.55 -13.64 -10.17
C MET A 1 12.17 -12.36 -9.64
N GLN A 2 13.30 -12.44 -8.92
CA GLN A 2 13.95 -11.25 -8.37
C GLN A 2 15.01 -10.79 -9.37
N VAL A 3 14.92 -9.54 -9.84
CA VAL A 3 15.83 -8.98 -10.86
C VAL A 3 17.13 -8.42 -10.25
N LEU A 4 17.16 -8.23 -8.91
CA LEU A 4 18.39 -7.81 -8.22
C LEU A 4 19.46 -8.90 -8.25
N GLU A 5 20.71 -8.49 -8.39
CA GLU A 5 21.86 -9.39 -8.20
C GLU A 5 21.80 -10.05 -6.81
N ARG A 6 22.21 -11.32 -6.76
CA ARG A 6 22.10 -12.13 -5.53
C ARG A 6 22.82 -11.49 -4.33
N SER A 7 23.97 -10.88 -4.56
CA SER A 7 24.74 -10.17 -3.52
C SER A 7 23.99 -8.98 -2.95
N GLN A 8 23.39 -8.16 -3.82
CA GLN A 8 22.57 -6.99 -3.41
C GLN A 8 21.31 -7.43 -2.71
N ALA A 9 20.66 -8.49 -3.20
CA ALA A 9 19.46 -9.04 -2.58
C ALA A 9 19.74 -9.57 -1.16
N LEU A 10 20.89 -10.19 -0.91
CA LEU A 10 21.28 -10.72 0.40
C LEU A 10 21.57 -9.61 1.42
N ALA A 11 21.99 -8.43 0.98
CA ALA A 11 22.21 -7.28 1.83
C ALA A 11 20.90 -6.64 2.36
N ILE A 12 19.75 -6.99 1.78
CA ILE A 12 18.43 -6.48 2.18
C ILE A 12 17.73 -7.53 3.06
N ALA A 13 17.13 -7.11 4.18
CA ALA A 13 16.34 -8.00 5.02
C ALA A 13 15.19 -8.65 4.20
N PRO A 14 14.92 -9.96 4.39
CA PRO A 14 13.99 -10.74 3.53
C PRO A 14 12.63 -10.10 3.29
N LEU A 15 12.06 -9.46 4.31
CA LEU A 15 10.76 -8.78 4.23
C LEU A 15 10.75 -7.67 3.17
N TRP A 16 11.86 -6.94 3.02
CA TRP A 16 11.95 -5.74 2.18
C TRP A 16 12.57 -5.98 0.80
N ARG A 17 12.72 -7.24 0.41
CA ARG A 17 13.28 -7.60 -0.92
C ARG A 17 12.29 -7.45 -2.06
N LEU A 18 10.99 -7.70 -1.78
CA LEU A 18 9.93 -7.72 -2.78
C LEU A 18 8.66 -7.08 -2.21
N GLY A 19 7.97 -6.28 -3.02
CA GLY A 19 6.79 -5.51 -2.62
C GLY A 19 5.68 -6.36 -1.99
N PHE A 20 5.43 -7.56 -2.52
CA PHE A 20 4.35 -8.41 -2.00
C PHE A 20 4.55 -8.79 -0.53
N ARG A 21 5.79 -8.96 -0.07
CA ARG A 21 6.05 -9.45 1.30
C ARG A 21 5.51 -8.51 2.38
N PRO A 22 5.93 -7.23 2.46
CA PRO A 22 5.40 -6.33 3.47
C PRO A 22 3.92 -6.02 3.23
N PHE A 23 3.50 -5.80 1.99
CA PHE A 23 2.13 -5.37 1.72
C PHE A 23 1.09 -6.48 1.88
N PHE A 24 1.40 -7.72 1.52
CA PHE A 24 0.47 -8.85 1.75
C PHE A 24 0.40 -9.21 3.24
N LEU A 25 1.55 -9.28 3.91
CA LEU A 25 1.57 -9.55 5.36
C LEU A 25 0.91 -8.42 6.14
N GLY A 26 1.29 -7.17 5.86
CA GLY A 26 0.71 -6.00 6.52
C GLY A 26 -0.77 -5.83 6.20
N GLY A 27 -1.17 -6.02 4.94
CA GLY A 27 -2.58 -5.97 4.51
C GLY A 27 -3.42 -7.06 5.16
N ALA A 28 -2.93 -8.31 5.22
CA ALA A 28 -3.63 -9.40 5.88
C ALA A 28 -3.78 -9.16 7.39
N LEU A 29 -2.70 -8.73 8.05
CA LEU A 29 -2.76 -8.36 9.47
C LEU A 29 -3.72 -7.19 9.69
N PHE A 30 -3.64 -6.16 8.85
CA PHE A 30 -4.54 -5.02 8.92
C PHE A 30 -6.00 -5.46 8.73
N ALA A 31 -6.32 -6.31 7.75
CA ALA A 31 -7.68 -6.80 7.53
C ALA A 31 -8.23 -7.52 8.76
N LEU A 32 -7.41 -8.38 9.40
CA LEU A 32 -7.78 -9.07 10.64
C LEU A 32 -8.07 -8.07 11.78
N LEU A 33 -7.17 -7.12 12.01
CA LEU A 33 -7.31 -6.12 13.07
C LEU A 33 -8.47 -5.17 12.78
N ALA A 34 -8.65 -4.74 11.53
CA ALA A 34 -9.72 -3.86 11.10
C ALA A 34 -11.10 -4.53 11.30
N MET A 35 -11.22 -5.81 10.96
CA MET A 35 -12.45 -6.56 11.17
C MET A 35 -12.73 -6.75 12.65
N ALA A 36 -11.73 -7.08 13.46
CA ALA A 36 -11.88 -7.20 14.92
C ALA A 36 -12.31 -5.86 15.54
N ALA A 37 -11.69 -4.75 15.14
CA ALA A 37 -12.06 -3.41 15.59
C ALA A 37 -13.50 -3.04 15.17
N TRP A 38 -13.86 -3.33 13.91
CA TRP A 38 -15.21 -3.10 13.39
C TRP A 38 -16.29 -3.85 14.19
N VAL A 39 -16.10 -5.15 14.41
CA VAL A 39 -17.03 -5.97 15.20
C VAL A 39 -17.10 -5.49 16.65
N SER A 40 -15.97 -5.15 17.26
CA SER A 40 -15.92 -4.60 18.62
C SER A 40 -16.67 -3.27 18.75
N ALA A 41 -16.54 -2.41 17.74
CA ALA A 41 -17.26 -1.13 17.69
C ALA A 41 -18.77 -1.32 17.57
N LEU A 42 -19.23 -2.26 16.74
CA LEU A 42 -20.66 -2.57 16.59
C LEU A 42 -21.27 -3.12 17.89
N ASN A 43 -20.49 -3.81 18.71
CA ASN A 43 -20.93 -4.31 20.02
C ASN A 43 -20.78 -3.27 21.14
N GLY A 44 -20.32 -2.06 20.83
CA GLY A 44 -20.11 -1.01 21.84
C GLY A 44 -18.92 -1.25 22.78
N TRP A 45 -18.03 -2.18 22.44
CA TRP A 45 -16.85 -2.49 23.26
C TRP A 45 -15.69 -1.51 23.02
N LEU A 46 -15.76 -0.74 21.94
CA LEU A 46 -14.70 0.20 21.54
C LEU A 46 -15.23 1.64 21.65
N VAL A 47 -14.61 2.44 22.52
CA VAL A 47 -14.99 3.84 22.75
C VAL A 47 -14.37 4.78 21.72
N LEU A 48 -13.30 4.33 21.04
CA LEU A 48 -12.61 5.10 19.98
C LEU A 48 -13.61 5.49 18.88
N GLN A 49 -13.53 6.73 18.41
CA GLN A 49 -14.35 7.25 17.32
C GLN A 49 -13.44 7.71 16.19
N PRO A 50 -13.27 6.92 15.11
CA PRO A 50 -12.54 7.38 13.94
C PRO A 50 -13.27 8.52 13.24
N LEU A 51 -12.56 9.25 12.39
CA LEU A 51 -13.13 10.36 11.63
C LEU A 51 -14.34 9.89 10.80
N GLY A 52 -15.48 10.59 10.98
CA GLY A 52 -16.74 10.22 10.34
C GLY A 52 -17.44 8.98 10.93
N GLY A 53 -16.90 8.41 12.02
CA GLY A 53 -17.44 7.23 12.68
C GLY A 53 -17.01 5.91 12.02
N TRP A 54 -17.33 4.81 12.71
CA TRP A 54 -16.88 3.47 12.30
C TRP A 54 -17.37 3.03 10.94
N LEU A 55 -18.57 3.43 10.51
CA LEU A 55 -19.08 3.05 9.18
C LEU A 55 -18.29 3.73 8.06
N ALA A 56 -17.98 5.01 8.19
CA ALA A 56 -17.17 5.74 7.22
C ALA A 56 -15.75 5.17 7.16
N TRP A 57 -15.16 4.89 8.33
CA TRP A 57 -13.87 4.25 8.46
C TRP A 57 -13.83 2.88 7.75
N HIS A 58 -14.77 1.99 8.05
CA HIS A 58 -14.82 0.66 7.44
C HIS A 58 -14.97 0.73 5.91
N ARG A 59 -15.87 1.59 5.42
CA ARG A 59 -16.08 1.77 3.97
C ARG A 59 -14.85 2.28 3.24
N HIS A 60 -14.04 3.11 3.90
CA HIS A 60 -12.78 3.62 3.36
C HIS A 60 -11.68 2.55 3.46
N GLU A 61 -11.51 1.93 4.61
CA GLU A 61 -10.39 1.03 4.88
C GLU A 61 -10.45 -0.28 4.08
N MET A 62 -11.63 -0.72 3.67
CA MET A 62 -11.74 -1.93 2.84
C MET A 62 -11.09 -1.74 1.46
N PRO A 63 -11.43 -0.74 0.64
CA PRO A 63 -10.77 -0.53 -0.65
C PRO A 63 -9.38 0.11 -0.51
N PHE A 64 -9.22 1.19 0.27
CA PHE A 64 -8.00 2.00 0.32
C PHE A 64 -6.98 1.49 1.35
N GLY A 65 -7.42 0.92 2.45
CA GLY A 65 -6.54 0.29 3.43
C GLY A 65 -6.06 -1.08 2.96
N PHE A 66 -6.96 -2.04 2.91
CA PHE A 66 -6.65 -3.42 2.54
C PHE A 66 -6.45 -3.60 1.03
N GLY A 67 -7.45 -3.24 0.23
CA GLY A 67 -7.44 -3.50 -1.22
C GLY A 67 -6.22 -2.87 -1.90
N LEU A 68 -5.95 -1.61 -1.63
CA LEU A 68 -4.82 -0.89 -2.23
C LEU A 68 -3.45 -1.44 -1.76
N ALA A 69 -3.35 -1.96 -0.53
CA ALA A 69 -2.14 -2.66 -0.07
C ALA A 69 -1.87 -3.92 -0.89
N ILE A 70 -2.90 -4.74 -1.14
CA ILE A 70 -2.77 -5.95 -1.97
C ILE A 70 -2.39 -5.59 -3.40
N ILE A 71 -3.03 -4.58 -3.99
CA ILE A 71 -2.70 -4.05 -5.32
C ILE A 71 -1.24 -3.57 -5.35
N ALA A 72 -0.81 -2.79 -4.37
CA ALA A 72 0.57 -2.29 -4.29
C ALA A 72 1.60 -3.43 -4.24
N GLY A 73 1.37 -4.41 -3.36
CA GLY A 73 2.24 -5.58 -3.22
C GLY A 73 2.33 -6.39 -4.51
N PHE A 74 1.19 -6.61 -5.16
CA PHE A 74 1.11 -7.30 -6.44
C PHE A 74 1.86 -6.53 -7.55
N LEU A 75 1.52 -5.27 -7.77
CA LEU A 75 2.09 -4.47 -8.87
C LEU A 75 3.59 -4.26 -8.73
N LEU A 76 4.08 -3.94 -7.52
CA LEU A 76 5.51 -3.77 -7.26
C LEU A 76 6.32 -5.06 -7.46
N THR A 77 5.66 -6.21 -7.40
CA THR A 77 6.30 -7.50 -7.66
C THR A 77 6.19 -7.89 -9.13
N ALA A 78 4.99 -7.82 -9.70
CA ALA A 78 4.70 -8.22 -11.07
C ALA A 78 5.45 -7.36 -12.10
N VAL A 79 5.61 -6.06 -11.84
CA VAL A 79 6.32 -5.15 -12.75
C VAL A 79 7.76 -5.58 -13.04
N GLN A 80 8.43 -6.23 -12.09
CA GLN A 80 9.78 -6.76 -12.31
C GLN A 80 9.79 -7.87 -13.38
N THR A 81 8.77 -8.75 -13.34
CA THR A 81 8.63 -9.82 -14.33
C THR A 81 8.26 -9.25 -15.70
N TRP A 82 7.41 -8.24 -15.75
CA TRP A 82 6.96 -7.63 -16.99
C TRP A 82 8.06 -6.79 -17.66
N THR A 83 8.84 -6.05 -16.87
CA THR A 83 9.81 -5.06 -17.39
C THR A 83 11.24 -5.58 -17.42
N GLY A 84 11.53 -6.66 -16.71
CA GLY A 84 12.92 -7.12 -16.50
C GLY A 84 13.75 -6.17 -15.63
N GLN A 85 13.13 -5.16 -14.98
CA GLN A 85 13.83 -4.15 -14.18
C GLN A 85 13.52 -4.34 -12.68
N PRO A 86 14.47 -4.00 -11.77
CA PRO A 86 14.23 -4.07 -10.35
C PRO A 86 13.21 -3.02 -9.93
N SER A 87 12.21 -3.44 -9.14
CA SER A 87 11.25 -2.57 -8.48
C SER A 87 11.77 -2.09 -7.12
N LEU A 88 10.91 -1.39 -6.35
CA LEU A 88 11.26 -0.92 -5.02
C LEU A 88 11.67 -2.08 -4.10
N SER A 89 12.79 -1.89 -3.41
CA SER A 89 13.30 -2.82 -2.39
C SER A 89 14.07 -2.05 -1.31
N GLY A 90 14.30 -2.65 -0.15
CA GLY A 90 15.03 -2.02 0.95
C GLY A 90 14.35 -0.75 1.47
N ARG A 91 15.13 0.31 1.70
CA ARG A 91 14.64 1.58 2.27
C ARG A 91 13.50 2.25 1.49
N PRO A 92 13.51 2.35 0.16
CA PRO A 92 12.38 2.91 -0.58
C PRO A 92 11.07 2.12 -0.39
N LEU A 93 11.15 0.79 -0.32
CA LEU A 93 9.99 -0.05 -0.05
C LEU A 93 9.49 0.12 1.38
N MET A 94 10.41 0.24 2.35
CA MET A 94 10.08 0.55 3.75
C MET A 94 9.36 1.90 3.87
N ALA A 95 9.84 2.94 3.18
CA ALA A 95 9.22 4.27 3.18
C ALA A 95 7.81 4.23 2.60
N LEU A 96 7.61 3.54 1.49
CA LEU A 96 6.28 3.39 0.87
C LEU A 96 5.32 2.63 1.79
N PHE A 97 5.77 1.54 2.41
CA PHE A 97 4.96 0.79 3.38
C PHE A 97 4.65 1.61 4.64
N GLY A 98 5.64 2.37 5.14
CA GLY A 98 5.46 3.29 6.27
C GLY A 98 4.43 4.38 5.98
N LEU A 99 4.42 4.90 4.76
CA LEU A 99 3.43 5.90 4.32
C LEU A 99 2.01 5.30 4.28
N TRP A 100 1.85 4.09 3.77
CA TRP A 100 0.60 3.35 3.84
C TRP A 100 0.14 3.15 5.28
N LEU A 101 1.02 2.68 6.16
CA LEU A 101 0.70 2.44 7.57
C LEU A 101 0.34 3.74 8.30
N ALA A 102 1.02 4.84 8.00
CA ALA A 102 0.71 6.16 8.56
C ALA A 102 -0.72 6.59 8.24
N GLY A 103 -1.21 6.35 7.02
CA GLY A 103 -2.61 6.57 6.65
C GLY A 103 -3.57 5.76 7.52
N ARG A 104 -3.28 4.47 7.75
CA ARG A 104 -4.13 3.60 8.61
C ARG A 104 -4.24 4.12 10.04
N LEU A 105 -3.12 4.54 10.61
CA LEU A 105 -3.09 5.10 11.96
C LEU A 105 -3.74 6.47 12.04
N ALA A 106 -3.59 7.29 11.01
CA ALA A 106 -4.15 8.64 10.96
C ALA A 106 -5.68 8.67 11.06
N TRP A 107 -6.38 7.66 10.51
CA TRP A 107 -7.83 7.53 10.63
C TRP A 107 -8.32 7.35 12.07
N LEU A 108 -7.47 6.82 12.95
CA LEU A 108 -7.79 6.60 14.36
C LEU A 108 -7.42 7.80 15.26
N LEU A 109 -6.83 8.84 14.68
CA LEU A 109 -6.40 10.04 15.40
C LEU A 109 -7.32 11.23 15.08
N PRO A 110 -7.44 12.20 16.00
CA PRO A 110 -8.20 13.42 15.76
C PRO A 110 -7.42 14.36 14.82
N MET A 111 -7.38 14.02 13.53
CA MET A 111 -6.68 14.79 12.50
C MET A 111 -7.66 15.53 11.58
N PRO A 112 -7.27 16.71 11.04
CA PRO A 112 -8.08 17.37 10.02
C PRO A 112 -8.14 16.52 8.75
N LEU A 113 -9.31 16.49 8.09
CA LEU A 113 -9.54 15.72 6.87
C LEU A 113 -8.52 16.01 5.76
N THR A 114 -8.05 17.27 5.67
CA THR A 114 -7.03 17.68 4.70
C THR A 114 -5.69 16.97 4.91
N ALA A 115 -5.26 16.80 6.15
CA ALA A 115 -4.01 16.09 6.48
C ALA A 115 -4.15 14.59 6.18
N LEU A 116 -5.31 14.00 6.51
CA LEU A 116 -5.60 12.60 6.19
C LEU A 116 -5.61 12.38 4.67
N ALA A 117 -6.33 13.21 3.92
CA ALA A 117 -6.34 13.15 2.46
C ALA A 117 -4.94 13.32 1.85
N ALA A 118 -4.11 14.19 2.41
CA ALA A 118 -2.74 14.37 1.96
C ALA A 118 -1.89 13.10 2.14
N LEU A 119 -2.04 12.36 3.25
CA LEU A 119 -1.35 11.09 3.46
C LEU A 119 -1.80 10.02 2.46
N GLU A 120 -3.11 9.89 2.25
CA GLU A 120 -3.67 8.92 1.30
C GLU A 120 -3.20 9.21 -0.14
N LEU A 121 -3.31 10.47 -0.56
CA LEU A 121 -2.82 10.91 -1.87
C LEU A 121 -1.31 10.74 -2.02
N ALA A 122 -0.52 11.01 -0.99
CA ALA A 122 0.93 10.81 -1.02
C ALA A 122 1.29 9.35 -1.25
N PHE A 123 0.59 8.41 -0.61
CA PHE A 123 0.79 6.98 -0.84
C PHE A 123 0.40 6.58 -2.28
N ALA A 124 -0.78 6.99 -2.74
CA ALA A 124 -1.27 6.68 -4.09
C ALA A 124 -0.32 7.24 -5.17
N LEU A 125 0.11 8.49 -5.03
CA LEU A 125 1.07 9.12 -5.94
C LEU A 125 2.44 8.45 -5.90
N ALA A 126 2.95 8.11 -4.72
CA ALA A 126 4.24 7.42 -4.60
C ALA A 126 4.20 6.04 -5.27
N LEU A 127 3.11 5.28 -5.09
CA LEU A 127 2.88 4.01 -5.77
C LEU A 127 2.79 4.19 -7.29
N LEU A 128 1.97 5.14 -7.74
CA LEU A 128 1.80 5.48 -9.16
C LEU A 128 3.14 5.85 -9.82
N LEU A 129 3.93 6.70 -9.17
CA LEU A 129 5.24 7.11 -9.66
C LEU A 129 6.24 5.95 -9.69
N ALA A 130 6.25 5.11 -8.65
CA ALA A 130 7.14 3.94 -8.58
C ALA A 130 6.84 2.94 -9.70
N PHE A 131 5.56 2.60 -9.89
CA PHE A 131 5.11 1.66 -10.92
C PHE A 131 5.21 2.28 -12.33
N GLY A 132 4.68 3.49 -12.52
CA GLY A 132 4.62 4.16 -13.80
C GLY A 132 6.00 4.41 -14.42
N ARG A 133 6.98 4.80 -13.60
CA ARG A 133 8.38 4.98 -14.08
C ARG A 133 8.96 3.72 -14.70
N LEU A 134 8.66 2.54 -14.14
CA LEU A 134 9.17 1.28 -14.66
C LEU A 134 8.51 0.92 -16.00
N ILE A 135 7.19 1.10 -16.10
CA ILE A 135 6.44 0.89 -17.36
C ILE A 135 6.96 1.82 -18.47
N LEU A 136 7.14 3.10 -18.17
CA LEU A 136 7.66 4.09 -19.12
C LEU A 136 9.08 3.75 -19.58
N ARG A 137 9.98 3.44 -18.64
CA ARG A 137 11.38 3.06 -18.97
C ARG A 137 11.47 1.81 -19.81
N ALA A 138 10.64 0.81 -19.54
CA ALA A 138 10.59 -0.43 -20.28
C ALA A 138 9.81 -0.32 -21.61
N ARG A 139 9.19 0.85 -21.91
CA ARG A 139 8.33 1.09 -23.07
C ARG A 139 7.20 0.07 -23.22
N GLN A 140 6.66 -0.42 -22.09
CA GLN A 140 5.63 -1.44 -22.07
C GLN A 140 4.23 -0.82 -22.11
N TRP A 141 3.88 -0.21 -23.23
CA TRP A 141 2.63 0.53 -23.42
C TRP A 141 1.37 -0.32 -23.24
N HIS A 142 1.44 -1.63 -23.46
CA HIS A 142 0.33 -2.54 -23.21
C HIS A 142 -0.07 -2.62 -21.72
N ASN A 143 0.82 -2.24 -20.79
CA ASN A 143 0.54 -2.15 -19.36
C ASN A 143 0.12 -0.72 -18.92
N ALA A 144 0.06 0.24 -19.82
CA ALA A 144 -0.38 1.60 -19.53
C ALA A 144 -1.82 1.69 -18.94
N PRO A 145 -2.79 0.84 -19.32
CA PRO A 145 -4.10 0.84 -18.68
C PRO A 145 -4.05 0.63 -17.17
N VAL A 146 -3.10 -0.16 -16.66
CA VAL A 146 -2.93 -0.36 -15.21
C VAL A 146 -2.49 0.93 -14.52
N VAL A 147 -1.60 1.70 -15.16
CA VAL A 147 -1.17 3.02 -14.67
C VAL A 147 -2.37 3.98 -14.64
N LEU A 148 -3.22 3.95 -15.67
CA LEU A 148 -4.43 4.78 -15.72
C LEU A 148 -5.41 4.42 -14.62
N VAL A 149 -5.66 3.13 -14.37
CA VAL A 149 -6.55 2.67 -13.29
C VAL A 149 -6.03 3.14 -11.93
N LEU A 150 -4.71 3.03 -11.68
CA LEU A 150 -4.10 3.55 -10.44
C LEU A 150 -4.23 5.07 -10.30
N ALA A 151 -4.22 5.81 -11.42
CA ALA A 151 -4.36 7.28 -11.39
C ALA A 151 -5.81 7.74 -11.16
N LEU A 152 -6.79 6.85 -11.33
CA LEU A 152 -8.22 7.12 -11.15
C LEU A 152 -8.74 6.68 -9.76
N LEU A 153 -7.92 5.98 -8.97
CA LEU A 153 -8.22 5.62 -7.57
C LEU A 153 -8.01 6.81 -6.65
#